data_ddcb4d86f68165124d3bebbd07d37158
#
_entry.id   ddcb4d86f68165124d3bebbd07d37158
#
_cell.length_a   1.000
_cell.length_b   1.000
_cell.length_c   1.000
_cell.angle_alpha   90.00
_cell.angle_beta   90.00
_cell.angle_gamma   90.00
#
_symmetry.space_group_name_H-M   'P 1'
#
loop_
_entity.id
_entity.type
_entity.pdbx_description
1 polymer ?
#
loop_
_entity_poly.entity_id
_entity_poly.type
_entity_poly.pdbx_seq_one_letter_code
_entity_poly.pdbx_strand_id
1 'polypeptide(L)'
;MKPSHTIRPVFDDPNLVSTAGLVPVLALAESAGLYDLLTRLSVPSPNAGAKSVAVIGGMLAGADSIDDLDLLRHGGMPRLFAGVRASSTLGTFLRSFTYGHVQQLDAIGGDLLAGLTARVPGVIAGAQDLQGFACIDVDDTIREVHGYAKQAAANGYR
;
A
#
# COMPACT_ATOMS: atom_id res chain seq x y z
N MET A 1 18.48 -14.30 -23.68
CA MET A 1 19.63 -13.44 -23.35
C MET A 1 20.34 -14.04 -22.15
N LYS A 2 21.64 -14.34 -22.21
CA LYS A 2 22.40 -14.87 -21.06
C LYS A 2 23.21 -13.71 -20.47
N PRO A 3 23.20 -13.48 -19.14
CA PRO A 3 24.04 -12.47 -18.51
C PRO A 3 25.51 -12.84 -18.69
N SER A 4 26.37 -11.83 -18.83
CA SER A 4 27.82 -12.03 -18.89
C SER A 4 28.35 -12.44 -17.51
N HIS A 5 29.07 -13.55 -17.43
CA HIS A 5 29.68 -14.03 -16.18
C HIS A 5 30.85 -13.15 -15.70
N THR A 6 31.34 -12.23 -16.54
CA THR A 6 32.44 -11.31 -16.21
C THR A 6 31.97 -10.01 -15.58
N ILE A 7 30.66 -9.68 -15.65
CA ILE A 7 30.09 -8.49 -15.06
C ILE A 7 29.31 -8.88 -13.80
N ARG A 8 29.76 -8.37 -12.66
CA ARG A 8 29.05 -8.53 -11.39
C ARG A 8 28.34 -7.19 -11.09
N PRO A 9 27.00 -7.16 -11.07
CA PRO A 9 26.29 -5.96 -10.66
C PRO A 9 26.57 -5.64 -9.19
N VAL A 10 26.81 -4.37 -8.89
CA VAL A 10 27.00 -3.84 -7.53
C VAL A 10 25.95 -2.75 -7.36
N PHE A 11 25.17 -2.82 -6.28
CA PHE A 11 24.07 -1.90 -5.99
C PHE A 11 24.40 -1.06 -4.74
N ASP A 12 25.55 -0.43 -4.74
CA ASP A 12 26.10 0.34 -3.61
C ASP A 12 26.13 1.86 -3.81
N ASP A 13 25.62 2.35 -4.95
CA ASP A 13 25.55 3.79 -5.20
C ASP A 13 24.48 4.45 -4.30
N PRO A 14 24.89 5.35 -3.37
CA PRO A 14 23.96 6.05 -2.48
C PRO A 14 23.04 7.03 -3.20
N ASN A 15 23.26 7.29 -4.49
CA ASN A 15 22.44 8.17 -5.31
C ASN A 15 21.43 7.39 -6.16
N LEU A 16 21.52 6.06 -6.20
CA LEU A 16 20.63 5.25 -6.99
C LEU A 16 19.20 5.32 -6.42
N VAL A 17 18.25 5.74 -7.25
CA VAL A 17 16.82 5.79 -6.94
C VAL A 17 16.12 4.65 -7.67
N SER A 18 15.66 3.64 -6.95
CA SER A 18 15.06 2.43 -7.52
C SER A 18 13.62 2.64 -8.00
N THR A 19 12.84 3.46 -7.29
CA THR A 19 11.38 3.63 -7.52
C THR A 19 10.97 5.10 -7.59
N ALA A 20 11.62 5.88 -8.47
CA ALA A 20 11.31 7.30 -8.66
C ALA A 20 9.86 7.55 -9.09
N GLY A 21 9.24 6.60 -9.82
CA GLY A 21 7.83 6.66 -10.23
C GLY A 21 6.83 6.71 -9.08
N LEU A 22 7.24 6.38 -7.86
CA LEU A 22 6.40 6.49 -6.68
C LEU A 22 6.07 7.94 -6.30
N VAL A 23 6.94 8.91 -6.67
CA VAL A 23 6.74 10.34 -6.36
C VAL A 23 5.42 10.88 -6.94
N PRO A 24 5.15 10.79 -8.26
CA PRO A 24 3.89 11.29 -8.81
C PRO A 24 2.66 10.50 -8.31
N VAL A 25 2.80 9.21 -8.03
CA VAL A 25 1.70 8.38 -7.50
C VAL A 25 1.30 8.83 -6.10
N LEU A 26 2.26 9.04 -5.21
CA LEU A 26 1.98 9.54 -3.86
C LEU A 26 1.49 11.00 -3.87
N ALA A 27 1.99 11.84 -4.78
CA ALA A 27 1.47 13.20 -4.96
C ALA A 27 -0.02 13.20 -5.40
N LEU A 28 -0.39 12.30 -6.30
CA LEU A 28 -1.80 12.11 -6.68
C LEU A 28 -2.64 11.64 -5.48
N ALA A 29 -2.17 10.66 -4.74
CA ALA A 29 -2.85 10.14 -3.55
C ALA A 29 -3.03 11.24 -2.46
N GLU A 30 -2.01 12.06 -2.23
CA GLU A 30 -2.09 13.23 -1.35
C GLU A 30 -3.15 14.21 -1.85
N SER A 31 -3.14 14.55 -3.13
CA SER A 31 -4.14 15.43 -3.72
C SER A 31 -5.57 14.88 -3.59
N ALA A 32 -5.73 13.56 -3.58
CA ALA A 32 -7.00 12.88 -3.36
C ALA A 32 -7.40 12.79 -1.86
N GLY A 33 -6.55 13.27 -0.95
CA GLY A 33 -6.84 13.36 0.47
C GLY A 33 -6.31 12.20 1.32
N LEU A 34 -5.43 11.34 0.79
CA LEU A 34 -4.94 10.16 1.51
C LEU A 34 -4.41 10.48 2.91
N TYR A 35 -3.61 11.52 3.07
CA TYR A 35 -3.00 11.85 4.36
C TYR A 35 -4.04 12.26 5.40
N ASP A 36 -5.01 13.10 5.02
CA ASP A 36 -6.10 13.54 5.90
C ASP A 36 -7.01 12.36 6.27
N LEU A 37 -7.32 11.50 5.31
CA LEU A 37 -8.12 10.29 5.54
C LEU A 37 -7.44 9.34 6.54
N LEU A 38 -6.12 9.16 6.43
CA LEU A 38 -5.36 8.31 7.35
C LEU A 38 -5.27 8.86 8.79
N THR A 39 -5.56 10.15 9.02
CA THR A 39 -5.68 10.68 10.40
C THR A 39 -6.86 10.08 11.16
N ARG A 40 -7.85 9.53 10.45
CA ARG A 40 -9.04 8.89 11.03
C ARG A 40 -8.75 7.48 11.55
N LEU A 41 -7.59 6.91 11.21
CA LEU A 41 -7.19 5.57 11.64
C LEU A 41 -6.82 5.56 13.12
N SER A 42 -7.56 4.80 13.93
CA SER A 42 -7.44 4.79 15.39
C SER A 42 -6.46 3.74 15.94
N VAL A 43 -5.58 3.19 15.10
CA VAL A 43 -4.56 2.23 15.54
C VAL A 43 -3.68 2.85 16.64
N PRO A 44 -3.48 2.16 17.77
CA PRO A 44 -2.70 2.67 18.91
C PRO A 44 -1.19 2.63 18.60
N SER A 45 -0.77 3.50 17.67
CA SER A 45 0.61 3.57 17.22
C SER A 45 0.99 5.03 16.92
N PRO A 46 2.08 5.55 17.48
CA PRO A 46 2.56 6.89 17.13
C PRO A 46 2.80 6.99 15.62
N ASN A 47 2.39 8.11 15.03
CA ASN A 47 2.55 8.36 13.59
C ASN A 47 1.92 7.28 12.70
N ALA A 48 0.72 6.77 13.07
CA ALA A 48 0.02 5.72 12.33
C ALA A 48 -0.17 6.10 10.84
N GLY A 49 -0.59 7.33 10.54
CA GLY A 49 -0.75 7.81 9.16
C GLY A 49 0.54 7.72 8.35
N ALA A 50 1.66 8.22 8.88
CA ALA A 50 2.95 8.16 8.18
C ALA A 50 3.45 6.71 7.96
N LYS A 51 3.18 5.82 8.93
CA LYS A 51 3.48 4.38 8.77
C LYS A 51 2.59 3.73 7.72
N SER A 52 1.31 4.08 7.69
CA SER A 52 0.39 3.60 6.65
C SER A 52 0.84 4.04 5.26
N VAL A 53 1.24 5.31 5.08
CA VAL A 53 1.80 5.78 3.80
C VAL A 53 3.06 5.03 3.42
N ALA A 54 3.96 4.73 4.38
CA ALA A 54 5.16 3.95 4.11
C ALA A 54 4.84 2.51 3.66
N VAL A 55 3.84 1.86 4.27
CA VAL A 55 3.37 0.53 3.84
C VAL A 55 2.75 0.60 2.44
N ILE A 56 1.85 1.55 2.19
CA ILE A 56 1.23 1.76 0.87
C ILE A 56 2.31 2.02 -0.19
N GLY A 57 3.27 2.90 0.11
CA GLY A 57 4.38 3.18 -0.79
C GLY A 57 5.24 1.96 -1.10
N GLY A 58 5.53 1.13 -0.08
CA GLY A 58 6.22 -0.14 -0.27
C GLY A 58 5.45 -1.11 -1.18
N MET A 59 4.15 -1.28 -0.94
CA MET A 59 3.29 -2.14 -1.79
C MET A 59 3.26 -1.64 -3.24
N LEU A 60 3.15 -0.33 -3.47
CA LEU A 60 3.22 0.27 -4.80
C LEU A 60 4.60 0.10 -5.45
N ALA A 61 5.66 0.01 -4.65
CA ALA A 61 7.02 -0.28 -5.11
C ALA A 61 7.27 -1.78 -5.37
N GLY A 62 6.28 -2.64 -5.11
CA GLY A 62 6.36 -4.09 -5.35
C GLY A 62 6.73 -4.92 -4.11
N ALA A 63 6.68 -4.35 -2.90
CA ALA A 63 6.87 -5.12 -1.67
C ALA A 63 5.71 -6.10 -1.47
N ASP A 64 6.02 -7.38 -1.33
CA ASP A 64 5.05 -8.46 -1.03
C ASP A 64 5.24 -9.03 0.39
N SER A 65 6.30 -8.64 1.07
CA SER A 65 6.61 -8.99 2.44
C SER A 65 6.97 -7.76 3.30
N ILE A 66 7.00 -7.94 4.62
CA ILE A 66 7.41 -6.87 5.55
C ILE A 66 8.87 -6.47 5.32
N ASP A 67 9.73 -7.42 4.98
CA ASP A 67 11.15 -7.17 4.78
C ASP A 67 11.39 -6.33 3.51
N ASP A 68 10.58 -6.50 2.48
CA ASP A 68 10.67 -5.73 1.23
C ASP A 68 10.33 -4.24 1.42
N LEU A 69 9.64 -3.87 2.51
CA LEU A 69 9.38 -2.46 2.82
C LEU A 69 10.67 -1.65 3.02
N ASP A 70 11.80 -2.31 3.26
CA ASP A 70 13.11 -1.65 3.31
C ASP A 70 13.58 -1.11 1.95
N LEU A 71 12.95 -1.50 0.81
CA LEU A 71 13.22 -0.94 -0.52
C LEU A 71 13.18 0.59 -0.52
N LEU A 72 12.28 1.19 0.26
CA LEU A 72 12.14 2.65 0.36
C LEU A 72 13.25 3.32 1.16
N ARG A 73 14.18 2.57 1.75
CA ARG A 73 15.25 3.07 2.62
C ARG A 73 16.64 2.95 2.00
N HIS A 74 16.76 2.28 0.85
CA HIS A 74 18.04 2.02 0.20
C HIS A 74 18.41 3.09 -0.83
N GLY A 75 19.70 3.24 -1.08
CA GLY A 75 20.26 4.16 -2.08
C GLY A 75 19.82 5.60 -1.85
N GLY A 76 19.39 6.26 -2.90
CA GLY A 76 18.90 7.64 -2.90
C GLY A 76 17.44 7.80 -2.47
N MET A 77 16.71 6.73 -2.19
CA MET A 77 15.30 6.78 -1.80
C MET A 77 15.00 7.69 -0.60
N PRO A 78 15.82 7.72 0.48
CA PRO A 78 15.59 8.61 1.61
C PRO A 78 15.66 10.11 1.28
N ARG A 79 16.20 10.48 0.12
CA ARG A 79 16.19 11.88 -0.37
C ARG A 79 14.85 12.27 -0.97
N LEU A 80 14.08 11.29 -1.47
CA LEU A 80 12.73 11.48 -2.02
C LEU A 80 11.66 11.32 -0.95
N PHE A 81 11.86 10.40 -0.02
CA PHE A 81 10.87 10.03 0.99
C PHE A 81 11.47 10.12 2.39
N ALA A 82 11.18 11.23 3.07
CA ALA A 82 11.65 11.42 4.44
C ALA A 82 10.87 10.56 5.43
N GLY A 83 11.57 10.07 6.48
CA GLY A 83 10.92 9.46 7.63
C GLY A 83 10.37 8.04 7.41
N VAL A 84 10.78 7.35 6.36
CA VAL A 84 10.44 5.94 6.15
C VAL A 84 11.00 5.10 7.29
N ARG A 85 10.12 4.33 7.95
CA ARG A 85 10.48 3.51 9.10
C ARG A 85 11.06 2.17 8.66
N ALA A 86 11.87 1.56 9.55
CA ALA A 86 12.42 0.22 9.32
C ALA A 86 11.28 -0.81 9.21
N SER A 87 11.50 -1.87 8.43
CA SER A 87 10.58 -2.99 8.23
C SER A 87 10.09 -3.59 9.55
N SER A 88 10.98 -3.74 10.54
CA SER A 88 10.62 -4.22 11.89
C SER A 88 9.61 -3.31 12.61
N THR A 89 9.74 -1.99 12.45
CA THR A 89 8.79 -1.01 13.01
C THR A 89 7.45 -1.08 12.30
N LEU A 90 7.45 -1.22 10.98
CA LEU A 90 6.24 -1.36 10.17
C LEU A 90 5.55 -2.70 10.46
N GLY A 91 6.30 -3.78 10.63
CA GLY A 91 5.76 -5.07 11.05
C GLY A 91 5.10 -5.04 12.44
N THR A 92 5.68 -4.32 13.39
CA THR A 92 5.07 -4.10 14.71
C THR A 92 3.79 -3.28 14.58
N PHE A 93 3.79 -2.25 13.74
CA PHE A 93 2.62 -1.45 13.44
C PHE A 93 1.49 -2.29 12.81
N LEU A 94 1.78 -3.11 11.82
CA LEU A 94 0.78 -3.98 11.18
C LEU A 94 0.19 -5.01 12.15
N ARG A 95 0.98 -5.53 13.08
CA ARG A 95 0.49 -6.46 14.13
C ARG A 95 -0.43 -5.80 15.17
N SER A 96 -0.46 -4.47 15.26
CA SER A 96 -1.37 -3.76 16.16
C SER A 96 -2.78 -3.57 15.59
N PHE A 97 -3.01 -3.94 14.34
CA PHE A 97 -4.33 -3.86 13.72
C PHE A 97 -5.28 -4.92 14.30
N THR A 98 -6.51 -4.48 14.51
CA THR A 98 -7.66 -5.34 14.84
C THR A 98 -8.63 -5.32 13.67
N TYR A 99 -9.65 -6.18 13.71
CA TYR A 99 -10.71 -6.17 12.71
C TYR A 99 -11.40 -4.82 12.55
N GLY A 100 -11.64 -4.10 13.66
CA GLY A 100 -12.21 -2.75 13.60
C GLY A 100 -11.33 -1.74 12.85
N HIS A 101 -10.00 -1.87 12.92
CA HIS A 101 -9.08 -1.03 12.15
C HIS A 101 -9.10 -1.38 10.66
N VAL A 102 -9.31 -2.65 10.29
CA VAL A 102 -9.48 -3.06 8.90
C VAL A 102 -10.73 -2.42 8.30
N GLN A 103 -11.85 -2.41 9.03
CA GLN A 103 -13.06 -1.73 8.58
C GLN A 103 -12.88 -0.21 8.41
N GLN A 104 -12.05 0.42 9.25
CA GLN A 104 -11.66 1.83 9.04
C GLN A 104 -10.86 2.01 7.74
N LEU A 105 -9.97 1.09 7.40
CA LEU A 105 -9.24 1.12 6.14
C LEU A 105 -10.17 0.97 4.94
N ASP A 106 -11.18 0.10 5.01
CA ASP A 106 -12.18 -0.05 3.94
C ASP A 106 -12.93 1.25 3.70
N ALA A 107 -13.37 1.93 4.78
CA ALA A 107 -14.02 3.24 4.67
C ALA A 107 -13.07 4.32 4.10
N ILE A 108 -11.82 4.35 4.55
CA ILE A 108 -10.77 5.25 4.03
C ILE A 108 -10.53 4.97 2.54
N GLY A 109 -10.48 3.71 2.14
CA GLY A 109 -10.31 3.30 0.74
C GLY A 109 -11.45 3.79 -0.16
N GLY A 110 -12.69 3.68 0.31
CA GLY A 110 -13.87 4.20 -0.38
C GLY A 110 -13.82 5.73 -0.57
N ASP A 111 -13.49 6.46 0.50
CA ASP A 111 -13.37 7.93 0.44
C ASP A 111 -12.19 8.37 -0.45
N LEU A 112 -11.08 7.63 -0.43
CA LEU A 112 -9.93 7.89 -1.32
C LEU A 112 -10.31 7.67 -2.79
N LEU A 113 -11.04 6.60 -3.10
CA LEU A 113 -11.53 6.31 -4.45
C LEU A 113 -12.46 7.44 -4.92
N ALA A 114 -13.36 7.92 -4.08
CA ALA A 114 -14.21 9.06 -4.40
C ALA A 114 -13.38 10.34 -4.66
N GLY A 115 -12.34 10.58 -3.87
CA GLY A 115 -11.41 11.68 -4.09
C GLY A 115 -10.62 11.57 -5.39
N LEU A 116 -10.20 10.37 -5.77
CA LEU A 116 -9.50 10.11 -7.03
C LEU A 116 -10.42 10.30 -8.24
N THR A 117 -11.65 9.77 -8.19
CA THR A 117 -12.62 9.89 -9.29
C THR A 117 -13.04 11.33 -9.54
N ALA A 118 -13.13 12.14 -8.50
CA ALA A 118 -13.41 13.58 -8.62
C ALA A 118 -12.28 14.33 -9.34
N ARG A 119 -11.03 13.86 -9.26
CA ARG A 119 -9.86 14.51 -9.87
C ARG A 119 -9.51 13.96 -11.25
N VAL A 120 -9.77 12.70 -11.48
CA VAL A 120 -9.45 12.02 -12.74
C VAL A 120 -10.75 11.48 -13.34
N PRO A 121 -11.47 12.34 -14.13
CA PRO A 121 -12.65 11.89 -14.84
C PRO A 121 -12.28 10.70 -15.73
N GLY A 122 -13.01 9.60 -15.59
CA GLY A 122 -12.77 8.41 -16.39
C GLY A 122 -12.00 7.29 -15.70
N VAL A 123 -11.55 7.44 -14.45
CA VAL A 123 -10.99 6.30 -13.67
C VAL A 123 -12.01 5.15 -13.56
N ILE A 124 -13.30 5.47 -13.53
CA ILE A 124 -14.40 4.49 -13.55
C ILE A 124 -15.15 4.54 -14.90
N ALA A 125 -14.58 5.12 -15.94
CA ALA A 125 -15.27 5.36 -17.22
C ALA A 125 -15.65 4.07 -17.98
N GLY A 126 -15.09 2.93 -17.66
CA GLY A 126 -15.58 1.65 -18.19
C GLY A 126 -17.03 1.34 -17.83
N ALA A 127 -17.61 2.00 -16.83
CA ALA A 127 -19.01 1.87 -16.48
C ALA A 127 -19.94 2.67 -17.42
N GLN A 128 -19.45 3.67 -18.13
CA GLN A 128 -20.27 4.53 -19.01
C GLN A 128 -20.50 3.90 -20.39
N ASP A 129 -19.64 2.98 -20.84
CA ASP A 129 -19.79 2.29 -22.11
C ASP A 129 -20.90 1.23 -22.11
N LEU A 130 -21.46 0.90 -20.94
CA LEU A 130 -22.52 -0.10 -20.77
C LEU A 130 -23.93 0.52 -20.73
N GLN A 131 -24.20 1.57 -21.51
CA GLN A 131 -25.53 2.19 -21.58
C GLN A 131 -26.12 2.63 -20.23
N GLY A 132 -25.24 3.07 -19.30
CA GLY A 132 -25.66 3.54 -17.99
C GLY A 132 -25.74 2.45 -16.90
N PHE A 133 -25.33 1.22 -17.20
CA PHE A 133 -25.21 0.15 -16.20
C PHE A 133 -23.79 0.07 -15.65
N ALA A 134 -23.65 -0.06 -14.34
CA ALA A 134 -22.40 -0.43 -13.68
C ALA A 134 -22.43 -1.94 -13.43
N CYS A 135 -21.45 -2.68 -13.94
CA CYS A 135 -21.24 -4.08 -13.59
C CYS A 135 -20.38 -4.15 -12.33
N ILE A 136 -20.89 -4.80 -11.28
CA ILE A 136 -20.14 -5.12 -10.08
C ILE A 136 -19.91 -6.63 -10.12
N ASP A 137 -18.65 -7.04 -10.21
CA ASP A 137 -18.25 -8.43 -10.07
C ASP A 137 -17.93 -8.68 -8.60
N VAL A 138 -18.57 -9.68 -8.01
CA VAL A 138 -18.38 -10.07 -6.60
C VAL A 138 -17.80 -11.46 -6.59
N ASP A 139 -16.55 -11.57 -6.15
CA ASP A 139 -15.85 -12.84 -6.02
C ASP A 139 -15.46 -13.07 -4.55
N ASP A 140 -15.71 -14.31 -4.06
CA ASP A 140 -15.31 -14.73 -2.73
C ASP A 140 -13.89 -15.30 -2.76
N THR A 141 -12.95 -14.62 -2.11
CA THR A 141 -11.59 -15.13 -1.97
C THR A 141 -11.40 -15.77 -0.60
N ILE A 142 -11.25 -17.10 -0.58
CA ILE A 142 -10.87 -17.84 0.61
C ILE A 142 -9.34 -17.77 0.78
N ARG A 143 -8.89 -17.18 1.88
CA ARG A 143 -7.47 -17.11 2.22
C ARG A 143 -7.19 -17.90 3.49
N GLU A 144 -6.33 -18.93 3.39
CA GLU A 144 -5.88 -19.66 4.56
C GLU A 144 -5.07 -18.74 5.50
N VAL A 145 -5.46 -18.73 6.79
CA VAL A 145 -4.77 -17.98 7.82
C VAL A 145 -4.33 -18.92 8.94
N HIS A 146 -3.09 -18.80 9.37
CA HIS A 146 -2.54 -19.56 10.49
C HIS A 146 -2.81 -18.83 11.82
N GLY A 147 -3.28 -19.56 12.82
CA GLY A 147 -3.54 -19.06 14.18
C GLY A 147 -5.01 -19.13 14.58
N TYR A 148 -5.25 -19.69 15.77
CA TYR A 148 -6.60 -19.98 16.30
C TYR A 148 -7.36 -18.76 16.82
N ALA A 149 -6.73 -17.61 17.00
CA ALA A 149 -7.30 -16.44 17.63
C ALA A 149 -7.43 -15.23 16.69
N LYS A 150 -7.39 -15.42 15.37
CA LYS A 150 -7.55 -14.31 14.42
C LYS A 150 -9.01 -13.88 14.33
N GLN A 151 -9.25 -12.59 14.55
CA GLN A 151 -10.58 -12.00 14.41
C GLN A 151 -11.09 -12.16 12.96
N ALA A 152 -12.38 -12.39 12.81
CA ALA A 152 -13.05 -12.63 11.53
C ALA A 152 -12.56 -13.86 10.73
N ALA A 153 -11.74 -14.72 11.31
CA ALA A 153 -11.42 -16.01 10.72
C ALA A 153 -12.45 -17.05 11.15
N ALA A 154 -12.91 -17.89 10.21
CA ALA A 154 -13.81 -18.99 10.46
C ALA A 154 -13.21 -20.29 9.93
N ASN A 155 -13.65 -21.43 10.48
CA ASN A 155 -13.31 -22.73 9.92
C ASN A 155 -14.08 -22.92 8.62
N GLY A 156 -13.36 -23.03 7.50
CA GLY A 156 -13.92 -23.35 6.19
C GLY A 156 -13.71 -24.82 5.85
N TYR A 157 -14.55 -25.35 4.97
CA TYR A 157 -14.31 -26.66 4.35
C TYR A 157 -13.26 -26.51 3.25
N ARG A 158 -12.33 -27.48 3.18
CA ARG A 158 -11.41 -27.66 2.05
C ARG A 158 -12.09 -28.43 0.94
#